data_c333199484b082c6655036dab3b0397c
#
_entry.id   c333199484b082c6655036dab3b0397c
#
_cell.length_a   1.000
_cell.length_b   1.000
_cell.length_c   1.000
_cell.angle_alpha   90.00
_cell.angle_beta   90.00
_cell.angle_gamma   90.00
#
_symmetry.space_group_name_H-M   'P 1'
#
loop_
_entity.id
_entity.type
_entity.pdbx_description
1 polymer ?
#
loop_
_entity_poly.entity_id
_entity_poly.type
_entity_poly.pdbx_seq_one_letter_code
_entity_poly.pdbx_strand_id
1 'polypeptide(L)'
;MEEYENVLTLRDDTIVQALSTLRKASHKAEQLMNGYRPVLNGERLLTDAEVAEILSVSRRTLQEYRNSRQIAFIELRGKTLYRESDIERMLERNYRKAIPQ
;
A
#
# COMPACT_ATOMS: atom_id res chain seq x y z
N MET A 1 2.13 22.87 9.05
CA MET A 1 1.94 22.52 8.63
C MET A 1 1.89 22.23 7.36
N GLU A 2 2.19 22.60 6.69
CA GLU A 2 2.04 22.52 5.47
C GLU A 2 2.97 21.63 4.81
N GLU A 3 3.88 21.05 5.44
CA GLU A 3 4.71 20.06 4.84
C GLU A 3 3.89 18.85 4.43
N TYR A 4 2.62 18.83 4.78
CA TYR A 4 1.77 17.74 4.37
C TYR A 4 1.21 17.89 2.99
N GLU A 5 1.52 18.95 2.31
CA GLU A 5 0.95 19.15 1.01
C GLU A 5 1.34 18.09 0.02
N ASN A 6 2.53 17.54 0.16
CA ASN A 6 3.05 16.58 -0.80
C ASN A 6 3.05 15.16 -0.31
N VAL A 7 2.32 14.85 0.76
CA VAL A 7 2.25 13.50 1.27
C VAL A 7 0.81 13.05 1.26
N LEU A 8 0.62 11.77 1.41
CA LEU A 8 -0.72 11.21 1.47
C LEU A 8 -1.39 11.67 2.75
N THR A 9 -2.65 12.04 2.64
CA THR A 9 -3.38 12.55 3.80
C THR A 9 -4.19 11.43 4.42
N LEU A 10 -3.51 10.41 4.89
CA LEU A 10 -4.14 9.29 5.58
C LEU A 10 -4.01 9.49 7.07
N ARG A 11 -5.06 9.14 7.79
CA ARG A 11 -4.99 9.21 9.24
C ARG A 11 -4.12 8.07 9.75
N ASP A 12 -3.53 8.29 10.93
CA ASP A 12 -2.64 7.29 11.51
C ASP A 12 -3.34 5.96 11.70
N ASP A 13 -4.60 5.98 12.15
CA ASP A 13 -5.31 4.73 12.37
C ASP A 13 -5.56 4.02 11.03
N THR A 14 -5.79 4.76 9.95
CA THR A 14 -5.95 4.15 8.64
C THR A 14 -4.66 3.50 8.19
N ILE A 15 -3.54 4.16 8.44
CA ILE A 15 -2.24 3.62 8.07
C ILE A 15 -1.95 2.34 8.84
N VAL A 16 -2.23 2.35 10.13
CA VAL A 16 -2.00 1.16 10.96
C VAL A 16 -2.88 0.02 10.49
N GLN A 17 -4.14 0.29 10.18
CA GLN A 17 -5.02 -0.76 9.69
C GLN A 17 -4.57 -1.29 8.34
N ALA A 18 -4.11 -0.41 7.46
CA ALA A 18 -3.65 -0.85 6.15
C ALA A 18 -2.43 -1.74 6.28
N LEU A 19 -1.48 -1.36 7.13
CA LEU A 19 -0.31 -2.19 7.35
C LEU A 19 -0.68 -3.55 7.94
N SER A 20 -1.61 -3.56 8.89
CA SER A 20 -2.07 -4.79 9.49
C SER A 20 -2.72 -5.69 8.43
N THR A 21 -3.54 -5.11 7.58
CA THR A 21 -4.21 -5.86 6.53
C THR A 21 -3.20 -6.49 5.58
N LEU A 22 -2.18 -5.72 5.18
CA LEU A 22 -1.16 -6.24 4.30
C LEU A 22 -0.40 -7.40 4.93
N ARG A 23 -0.05 -7.25 6.21
CA ARG A 23 0.70 -8.29 6.89
C ARG A 23 -0.11 -9.56 7.07
N LYS A 24 -1.39 -9.41 7.40
CA LYS A 24 -2.25 -10.57 7.54
C LYS A 24 -2.44 -11.29 6.22
N ALA A 25 -2.60 -10.54 5.14
CA ALA A 25 -2.79 -11.14 3.83
C ALA A 25 -1.53 -11.90 3.42
N SER A 26 -0.37 -11.31 3.63
CA SER A 26 0.88 -11.98 3.29
C SER A 26 1.07 -13.25 4.10
N HIS A 27 0.80 -13.17 5.39
CA HIS A 27 0.96 -14.33 6.25
C HIS A 27 0.03 -15.46 5.84
N LYS A 28 -1.21 -15.11 5.52
CA LYS A 28 -2.17 -16.12 5.11
C LYS A 28 -1.77 -16.74 3.78
N ALA A 29 -1.27 -15.94 2.86
CA ALA A 29 -0.81 -16.47 1.58
C ALA A 29 0.35 -17.44 1.78
N GLU A 30 1.25 -17.11 2.68
CA GLU A 30 2.36 -18.02 2.96
C GLU A 30 1.87 -19.34 3.51
N GLN A 31 0.91 -19.29 4.41
CA GLN A 31 0.38 -20.51 4.99
C GLN A 31 -0.31 -21.38 3.94
N LEU A 32 -1.07 -20.77 3.06
CA LEU A 32 -1.77 -21.50 2.03
C LEU A 32 -0.84 -22.08 1.00
N MET A 33 0.30 -21.46 0.83
CA MET A 33 1.26 -21.88 -0.17
C MET A 33 2.46 -22.60 0.44
N ASN A 34 2.25 -23.19 1.58
CA ASN A 34 3.32 -23.91 2.24
C ASN A 34 3.88 -24.97 1.29
N GLY A 35 5.19 -24.97 1.10
CA GLY A 35 5.82 -25.86 0.15
C GLY A 35 5.81 -25.37 -1.27
N TYR A 36 5.16 -24.29 -1.53
CA TYR A 36 5.09 -23.71 -2.87
C TYR A 36 6.22 -22.69 -3.02
N ARG A 37 6.89 -22.76 -4.16
CA ARG A 37 7.97 -21.80 -4.42
C ARG A 37 7.38 -20.45 -4.80
N PRO A 38 7.63 -19.40 -4.03
CA PRO A 38 7.07 -18.08 -4.38
C PRO A 38 7.71 -17.54 -5.64
N VAL A 39 6.92 -16.82 -6.42
CA VAL A 39 7.41 -16.14 -7.60
C VAL A 39 7.77 -14.71 -7.21
N LEU A 40 8.58 -14.06 -8.03
CA LEU A 40 8.95 -12.68 -7.83
C LEU A 40 9.57 -12.45 -6.46
N ASN A 41 10.31 -13.44 -5.98
CA ASN A 41 10.94 -13.41 -4.66
C ASN A 41 9.92 -13.19 -3.56
N GLY A 42 8.75 -13.77 -3.72
CA GLY A 42 7.70 -13.62 -2.74
C GLY A 42 6.96 -12.31 -2.83
N GLU A 43 7.26 -11.51 -3.82
CA GLU A 43 6.58 -10.23 -3.98
C GLU A 43 5.13 -10.46 -4.40
N ARG A 44 4.22 -9.81 -3.74
CA ARG A 44 2.81 -9.89 -4.07
C ARG A 44 2.40 -8.66 -4.83
N LEU A 45 1.66 -8.86 -5.91
CA LEU A 45 1.15 -7.74 -6.70
C LEU A 45 -0.30 -7.50 -6.35
N LEU A 46 -0.65 -6.24 -6.22
CA LEU A 46 -1.99 -5.81 -5.86
C LEU A 46 -2.61 -5.05 -7.01
N THR A 47 -3.90 -5.19 -7.17
CA THR A 47 -4.62 -4.45 -8.20
C THR A 47 -4.98 -3.07 -7.67
N ASP A 48 -5.42 -2.22 -8.61
CA ASP A 48 -5.86 -0.89 -8.27
C ASP A 48 -7.01 -0.93 -7.25
N ALA A 49 -7.97 -1.82 -7.48
CA ALA A 49 -9.11 -1.93 -6.58
C ALA A 49 -8.68 -2.38 -5.19
N GLU A 50 -7.74 -3.33 -5.13
CA GLU A 50 -7.27 -3.82 -3.84
C GLU A 50 -6.57 -2.72 -3.05
N VAL A 51 -5.72 -1.95 -3.71
CA VAL A 51 -4.99 -0.89 -3.00
C VAL A 51 -5.95 0.20 -2.56
N ALA A 52 -6.91 0.55 -3.41
CA ALA A 52 -7.89 1.57 -3.02
C ALA A 52 -8.64 1.12 -1.77
N GLU A 53 -8.99 -0.15 -1.70
CA GLU A 53 -9.70 -0.66 -0.54
C GLU A 53 -8.80 -0.67 0.70
N ILE A 54 -7.56 -1.11 0.55
CA ILE A 54 -6.62 -1.14 1.67
C ILE A 54 -6.41 0.25 2.24
N LEU A 55 -6.25 1.24 1.36
CA LEU A 55 -5.99 2.60 1.80
C LEU A 55 -7.25 3.35 2.15
N SER A 56 -8.42 2.78 1.89
CA SER A 56 -9.71 3.41 2.15
C SER A 56 -9.85 4.72 1.39
N VAL A 57 -9.44 4.71 0.14
CA VAL A 57 -9.59 5.87 -0.72
C VAL A 57 -10.32 5.45 -1.98
N SER A 58 -10.85 6.43 -2.70
CA SER A 58 -11.48 6.13 -3.97
C SER A 58 -10.41 5.83 -5.02
N ARG A 59 -10.82 5.16 -6.09
CA ARG A 59 -9.88 4.89 -7.16
C ARG A 59 -9.42 6.17 -7.83
N ARG A 60 -10.26 7.19 -7.85
CA ARG A 60 -9.87 8.47 -8.38
C ARG A 60 -8.78 9.11 -7.53
N THR A 61 -8.94 9.04 -6.21
CA THR A 61 -7.90 9.56 -5.32
C THR A 61 -6.60 8.79 -5.51
N LEU A 62 -6.71 7.48 -5.67
CA LEU A 62 -5.52 6.67 -5.89
C LEU A 62 -4.83 7.07 -7.19
N GLN A 63 -5.61 7.38 -8.23
CA GLN A 63 -5.03 7.86 -9.48
C GLN A 63 -4.29 9.17 -9.28
N GLU A 64 -4.83 10.03 -8.43
CA GLU A 64 -4.15 11.29 -8.12
C GLU A 64 -2.83 11.04 -7.41
N TYR A 65 -2.80 10.05 -6.53
CA TYR A 65 -1.54 9.69 -5.87
C TYR A 65 -0.51 9.22 -6.89
N ARG A 66 -0.94 8.43 -7.87
CA ARG A 66 -0.03 7.99 -8.93
C ARG A 66 0.47 9.17 -9.74
N ASN A 67 -0.44 10.06 -10.11
CA ASN A 67 -0.09 11.20 -10.96
C ASN A 67 0.89 12.13 -10.28
N SER A 68 0.81 12.25 -8.97
CA SER A 68 1.71 13.12 -8.22
C SER A 68 2.95 12.36 -7.73
N ARG A 69 3.11 11.11 -8.14
CA ARG A 69 4.29 10.31 -7.82
C ARG A 69 4.45 10.04 -6.34
N GLN A 70 3.33 10.00 -5.62
CA GLN A 70 3.37 9.68 -4.20
C GLN A 70 3.30 8.18 -3.95
N ILE A 71 2.99 7.41 -4.98
CA ILE A 71 2.85 5.97 -4.84
C ILE A 71 3.48 5.33 -6.08
N ALA A 72 4.29 4.30 -5.85
CA ALA A 72 4.91 3.58 -6.95
C ALA A 72 3.93 2.59 -7.55
N PHE A 73 4.00 2.38 -8.84
CA PHE A 73 3.08 1.48 -9.51
C PHE A 73 3.72 0.89 -10.75
N ILE A 74 3.10 -0.18 -11.23
CA ILE A 74 3.51 -0.86 -12.46
C ILE A 74 2.37 -0.71 -13.45
N GLU A 75 2.70 -0.32 -14.67
CA GLU A 75 1.68 -0.19 -15.68
C GLU A 75 1.91 -1.19 -16.79
N LEU A 76 0.91 -2.04 -17.04
CA LEU A 76 0.97 -3.06 -18.07
C LEU A 76 -0.29 -2.96 -18.91
N ARG A 77 -0.15 -2.52 -20.16
CA ARG A 77 -1.26 -2.58 -21.11
C ARG A 77 -2.62 -2.24 -20.50
N GLY A 78 -2.71 -1.06 -19.95
CA GLY A 78 -3.96 -0.61 -19.39
C GLY A 78 -4.29 -1.18 -18.03
N LYS A 79 -3.39 -1.95 -17.45
CA LYS A 79 -3.59 -2.50 -16.13
C LYS A 79 -2.58 -1.90 -15.17
N THR A 80 -3.04 -1.45 -14.03
CA THR A 80 -2.17 -0.87 -13.02
C THR A 80 -2.02 -1.85 -11.87
N LEU A 81 -0.78 -2.12 -11.49
CA LEU A 81 -0.49 -3.01 -10.40
C LEU A 81 0.45 -2.33 -9.42
N TYR A 82 0.47 -2.83 -8.20
CA TYR A 82 1.30 -2.26 -7.14
C TYR A 82 2.02 -3.40 -6.44
N ARG A 83 3.29 -3.19 -6.14
CA ARG A 83 4.02 -4.17 -5.35
C ARG A 83 3.68 -3.95 -3.88
N GLU A 84 3.37 -5.05 -3.21
CA GLU A 84 2.99 -4.96 -1.79
C GLU A 84 4.08 -4.26 -0.98
N SER A 85 5.34 -4.56 -1.26
CA SER A 85 6.44 -3.95 -0.52
C SER A 85 6.50 -2.44 -0.73
N ASP A 86 6.13 -1.97 -1.92
CA ASP A 86 6.11 -0.53 -2.17
C ASP A 86 5.01 0.14 -1.36
N ILE A 87 3.85 -0.51 -1.27
CA ILE A 87 2.75 0.04 -0.49
C ILE A 87 3.13 0.09 0.99
N GLU A 88 3.75 -0.97 1.49
CA GLU A 88 4.19 -0.98 2.89
C GLU A 88 5.17 0.13 3.17
N ARG A 89 6.16 0.31 2.30
CA ARG A 89 7.15 1.36 2.51
C ARG A 89 6.53 2.74 2.46
N MET A 90 5.58 2.94 1.55
CA MET A 90 4.91 4.22 1.47
C MET A 90 4.13 4.51 2.75
N LEU A 91 3.44 3.51 3.27
CA LEU A 91 2.69 3.70 4.50
C LEU A 91 3.61 3.98 5.68
N GLU A 92 4.75 3.29 5.73
CA GLU A 92 5.69 3.51 6.82
C GLU A 92 6.30 4.90 6.76
N ARG A 93 6.59 5.37 5.55
CA ARG A 93 7.14 6.72 5.40
C ARG A 93 6.15 7.79 5.86
N ASN A 94 4.86 7.50 5.75
CA ASN A 94 3.83 8.46 6.09
C ASN A 94 3.26 8.28 7.48
N TYR A 95 3.73 7.27 8.19
CA TYR A 95 3.24 7.02 9.54
C TYR A 95 3.80 8.07 10.49
N ARG A 96 2.92 8.71 11.22
CA ARG A 96 3.29 9.74 12.17
C ARG A 96 2.93 9.26 13.56
N LYS A 97 3.92 8.88 14.33
CA LYS A 97 3.67 8.42 15.69
C LYS A 97 3.19 9.56 16.55
N ALA A 98 2.32 9.24 17.49
CA ALA A 98 1.93 10.24 18.47
C ALA A 98 3.15 10.64 19.29
N ILE A 99 3.26 11.91 19.60
CA ILE A 99 4.36 12.42 20.40
C ILE A 99 3.96 12.37 21.86
N PRO A 100 4.74 11.70 22.73
CA PRO A 100 4.39 11.64 24.15
C PRO A 100 4.39 13.03 24.74
N GLN A 101 3.45 13.29 25.63
CA GLN A 101 3.36 14.60 26.28
C GLN A 101 4.01 14.62 27.65
#